data_fd8877260be2710095158304eababf0d
#
_entry.id   fd8877260be2710095158304eababf0d
#
_cell.length_a   1.000
_cell.length_b   1.000
_cell.length_c   1.000
_cell.angle_alpha   90.00
_cell.angle_beta   90.00
_cell.angle_gamma   90.00
#
_symmetry.space_group_name_H-M   'P 1'
#
loop_
_entity.id
_entity.type
_entity.pdbx_description
1 polymer ?
#
loop_
_entity_poly.entity_id
_entity_poly.type
_entity_poly.pdbx_seq_one_letter_code
_entity_poly.pdbx_strand_id
1 'polypeptide(L)'
;MKKILFLAAVVSVVLAGCAKDPEAKVAADKESIEVSYAGEVVTVKLEANYAWTAAVAGDVKVVVDPAQGTGNAEVTLKIEENLGNSALEGTVTFSATGGGTTASTVIAIKQGVLTEVDYGGYKYKVKMLADGNFWFVENLRFVPQGKEVSDDLSKLDNGIWYPVDHANKALTDNADTIKVKGYLYSAEAALGLAPHTVNDDNFTTYSGAKGLCPDGWHIPTLDELANLVGRVAQSKYDLKQTPGPVASAPYWDATAGVALISKANADGFNIDNKVGYINANATATQGTVLNVMNYILSSTAVPKSTDAGVFNNQFYGILVASTSGGSCNGACFNYRGGASVRCIKDHK
;
A
#
# COMPACT_ATOMS: atom_id res chain seq x y z
N MET A 1 -35.38 79.07 69.64
CA MET A 1 -34.40 78.04 69.66
C MET A 1 -34.33 77.29 68.37
N LYS A 2 -33.41 77.69 67.43
CA LYS A 2 -33.23 77.07 66.16
C LYS A 2 -32.16 76.02 66.23
N LYS A 3 -32.51 74.76 65.99
CA LYS A 3 -31.52 73.63 65.89
C LYS A 3 -30.95 73.62 64.52
N ILE A 4 -29.66 73.85 64.38
CA ILE A 4 -28.90 73.67 63.14
C ILE A 4 -28.46 72.21 63.05
N LEU A 5 -28.91 71.52 62.03
CA LEU A 5 -28.50 70.12 61.70
C LEU A 5 -27.29 70.17 60.77
N PHE A 6 -26.11 69.73 61.23
CA PHE A 6 -24.96 69.58 60.35
C PHE A 6 -25.10 68.26 59.65
N LEU A 7 -25.21 68.29 58.31
CA LEU A 7 -25.19 67.11 57.45
C LEU A 7 -23.71 66.84 57.02
N ALA A 8 -23.09 65.81 57.61
CA ALA A 8 -21.77 65.39 57.17
C ALA A 8 -21.87 64.52 55.93
N ALA A 9 -21.44 65.03 54.80
CA ALA A 9 -21.36 64.29 53.57
C ALA A 9 -20.10 63.41 53.61
N VAL A 10 -20.27 62.08 53.74
CA VAL A 10 -19.19 61.11 53.57
C VAL A 10 -18.95 60.91 52.08
N VAL A 11 -17.85 61.46 51.58
CA VAL A 11 -17.37 61.19 50.19
C VAL A 11 -16.63 59.84 50.24
N SER A 12 -17.31 58.80 49.80
CA SER A 12 -16.66 57.50 49.53
C SER A 12 -15.84 57.57 48.25
N VAL A 13 -14.55 57.73 48.37
CA VAL A 13 -13.62 57.57 47.24
C VAL A 13 -13.54 56.07 46.90
N VAL A 14 -14.24 55.63 45.88
CA VAL A 14 -14.06 54.31 45.31
C VAL A 14 -12.73 54.35 44.54
N LEU A 15 -11.68 53.84 45.12
CA LEU A 15 -10.45 53.51 44.42
C LEU A 15 -10.76 52.36 43.48
N ALA A 16 -11.12 52.64 42.25
CA ALA A 16 -11.11 51.69 41.16
C ALA A 16 -9.61 51.36 40.89
N GLY A 17 -9.11 50.35 41.60
CA GLY A 17 -7.84 49.73 41.27
C GLY A 17 -7.96 49.15 39.88
N CYS A 18 -7.19 49.66 38.89
CA CYS A 18 -6.99 49.01 37.62
C CYS A 18 -6.39 47.63 37.91
N ALA A 19 -7.20 46.61 38.08
CA ALA A 19 -6.70 45.24 38.07
C ALA A 19 -6.08 45.01 36.69
N LYS A 20 -4.77 44.81 36.67
CA LYS A 20 -4.07 44.44 35.42
C LYS A 20 -4.74 43.15 34.89
N ASP A 21 -5.12 43.15 33.64
CA ASP A 21 -5.63 41.92 33.00
C ASP A 21 -4.66 40.79 33.20
N PRO A 22 -5.12 39.58 33.49
CA PRO A 22 -4.26 38.42 33.68
C PRO A 22 -3.41 38.16 32.42
N GLU A 23 -2.18 37.70 32.62
CA GLU A 23 -1.30 37.34 31.50
C GLU A 23 -1.92 36.19 30.69
N ALA A 24 -1.64 36.18 29.39
CA ALA A 24 -2.11 35.11 28.49
C ALA A 24 -1.56 33.76 28.92
N LYS A 25 -2.39 32.74 28.89
CA LYS A 25 -2.04 31.34 29.14
C LYS A 25 -2.69 30.46 28.11
N VAL A 26 -1.93 29.47 27.60
CA VAL A 26 -2.42 28.39 26.77
C VAL A 26 -1.62 27.13 27.09
N ALA A 27 -2.29 26.01 27.29
CA ALA A 27 -1.68 24.71 27.52
C ALA A 27 -2.50 23.61 26.84
N ALA A 28 -1.85 22.58 26.38
CA ALA A 28 -2.47 21.39 25.81
C ALA A 28 -2.23 20.19 26.75
N ASP A 29 -3.14 19.22 26.75
CA ASP A 29 -3.02 17.98 27.52
C ASP A 29 -1.99 17.00 26.92
N LYS A 30 -1.43 17.32 25.75
CA LYS A 30 -0.42 16.53 25.06
C LYS A 30 0.76 17.42 24.64
N GLU A 31 1.97 16.91 24.81
CA GLU A 31 3.21 17.54 24.34
C GLU A 31 3.70 16.91 23.03
N SER A 32 3.35 15.65 22.80
CA SER A 32 3.72 14.90 21.59
C SER A 32 2.64 13.90 21.21
N ILE A 33 2.57 13.59 19.92
CA ILE A 33 1.70 12.59 19.30
C ILE A 33 2.56 11.74 18.37
N GLU A 34 2.50 10.42 18.55
CA GLU A 34 3.12 9.46 17.64
C GLU A 34 2.02 8.64 16.97
N VAL A 35 2.00 8.64 15.63
CA VAL A 35 1.01 7.92 14.84
C VAL A 35 1.66 7.02 13.81
N SER A 36 0.94 5.98 13.40
CA SER A 36 1.36 5.13 12.28
C SER A 36 1.33 5.90 10.96
N TYR A 37 1.82 5.26 9.88
CA TYR A 37 1.71 5.81 8.53
C TYR A 37 0.26 6.15 8.13
N ALA A 38 -0.72 5.40 8.63
CA ALA A 38 -2.13 5.56 8.24
C ALA A 38 -2.76 6.87 8.71
N GLY A 39 -2.04 7.59 9.58
CA GLY A 39 -2.60 8.76 10.25
C GLY A 39 -3.62 8.38 11.32
N GLU A 40 -4.20 9.37 11.95
CA GLU A 40 -5.16 9.18 13.03
C GLU A 40 -5.95 10.49 13.27
N VAL A 41 -7.10 10.36 13.91
CA VAL A 41 -7.85 11.50 14.44
C VAL A 41 -7.63 11.56 15.95
N VAL A 42 -6.94 12.61 16.41
CA VAL A 42 -6.56 12.77 17.81
C VAL A 42 -7.29 13.99 18.40
N THR A 43 -7.91 13.81 19.56
CA THR A 43 -8.49 14.92 20.33
C THR A 43 -7.46 15.45 21.32
N VAL A 44 -7.32 16.77 21.37
CA VAL A 44 -6.48 17.54 22.27
C VAL A 44 -7.35 18.44 23.11
N LYS A 45 -7.16 18.45 24.43
CA LYS A 45 -7.80 19.39 25.36
C LYS A 45 -6.91 20.60 25.52
N LEU A 46 -7.45 21.76 25.20
CA LEU A 46 -6.77 23.03 25.30
C LEU A 46 -7.33 23.84 26.48
N GLU A 47 -6.47 24.31 27.34
CA GLU A 47 -6.80 25.27 28.38
C GLU A 47 -6.22 26.64 28.00
N ALA A 48 -7.09 27.65 27.83
CA ALA A 48 -6.68 29.00 27.50
C ALA A 48 -7.57 30.02 28.21
N ASN A 49 -7.02 31.17 28.56
CA ASN A 49 -7.77 32.26 29.20
C ASN A 49 -8.14 33.40 28.23
N TYR A 50 -7.67 33.36 26.99
CA TYR A 50 -7.95 34.32 25.92
C TYR A 50 -8.30 33.62 24.60
N ALA A 51 -8.55 34.42 23.58
CA ALA A 51 -8.66 33.92 22.22
C ALA A 51 -7.33 33.32 21.76
N TRP A 52 -7.41 32.21 21.05
CA TRP A 52 -6.25 31.45 20.57
C TRP A 52 -6.38 31.08 19.10
N THR A 53 -5.25 30.82 18.47
CA THR A 53 -5.14 30.32 17.09
C THR A 53 -4.17 29.14 17.05
N ALA A 54 -4.39 28.24 16.09
CA ALA A 54 -3.49 27.11 15.80
C ALA A 54 -2.69 27.38 14.53
N ALA A 55 -1.43 26.98 14.51
CA ALA A 55 -0.56 26.99 13.35
C ALA A 55 0.11 25.61 13.20
N VAL A 56 0.13 25.08 11.96
CA VAL A 56 0.78 23.81 11.63
C VAL A 56 2.09 24.10 10.89
N ALA A 57 3.15 23.34 11.24
CA ALA A 57 4.44 23.41 10.56
C ALA A 57 5.08 22.01 10.44
N GLY A 58 6.01 21.85 9.48
CA GLY A 58 6.67 20.57 9.19
C GLY A 58 5.99 19.81 8.04
N ASP A 59 6.36 18.54 7.88
CA ASP A 59 5.99 17.74 6.73
C ASP A 59 4.72 16.89 6.96
N VAL A 60 4.29 16.74 8.22
CA VAL A 60 3.05 16.01 8.58
C VAL A 60 1.84 16.83 8.13
N LYS A 61 0.94 16.23 7.37
CA LYS A 61 -0.31 16.87 6.96
C LYS A 61 -1.35 16.74 8.09
N VAL A 62 -1.69 17.88 8.70
CA VAL A 62 -2.63 17.94 9.81
C VAL A 62 -3.71 18.97 9.51
N VAL A 63 -4.97 18.58 9.67
CA VAL A 63 -6.12 19.49 9.70
C VAL A 63 -6.50 19.68 11.17
N VAL A 64 -6.56 20.94 11.60
CA VAL A 64 -6.91 21.33 12.98
C VAL A 64 -8.34 21.87 13.00
N ASP A 65 -9.21 21.29 13.82
CA ASP A 65 -10.61 21.72 13.92
C ASP A 65 -11.11 21.75 15.39
N PRO A 66 -11.52 22.92 15.91
CA PRO A 66 -11.39 24.25 15.29
C PRO A 66 -9.93 24.75 15.29
N ALA A 67 -9.56 25.55 14.26
CA ALA A 67 -8.22 26.13 14.16
C ALA A 67 -8.05 27.43 15.00
N GLN A 68 -9.14 27.93 15.59
CA GLN A 68 -9.14 29.09 16.50
C GLN A 68 -10.33 29.00 17.45
N GLY A 69 -10.23 29.69 18.60
CA GLY A 69 -11.28 29.70 19.60
C GLY A 69 -11.01 30.69 20.72
N THR A 70 -11.82 30.65 21.78
CA THR A 70 -11.67 31.48 22.97
C THR A 70 -11.91 30.62 24.21
N GLY A 71 -11.00 30.71 25.18
CA GLY A 71 -11.07 29.89 26.39
C GLY A 71 -10.73 28.43 26.16
N ASN A 72 -11.13 27.57 27.07
CA ASN A 72 -10.89 26.13 26.99
C ASN A 72 -11.65 25.51 25.83
N ALA A 73 -11.05 24.53 25.16
CA ALA A 73 -11.64 23.85 24.01
C ALA A 73 -11.16 22.40 23.88
N GLU A 74 -11.95 21.57 23.20
CA GLU A 74 -11.49 20.33 22.61
C GLU A 74 -11.21 20.59 21.12
N VAL A 75 -10.00 20.25 20.68
CA VAL A 75 -9.53 20.45 19.32
C VAL A 75 -9.21 19.09 18.71
N THR A 76 -9.73 18.85 17.52
CA THR A 76 -9.47 17.64 16.75
C THR A 76 -8.31 17.89 15.80
N LEU A 77 -7.29 17.04 15.86
CA LEU A 77 -6.20 16.97 14.91
C LEU A 77 -6.43 15.75 14.00
N LYS A 78 -6.78 15.98 12.75
CA LYS A 78 -6.88 14.93 11.73
C LYS A 78 -5.54 14.86 11.00
N ILE A 79 -4.77 13.83 11.30
CA ILE A 79 -3.48 13.54 10.67
C ILE A 79 -3.76 12.62 9.47
N GLU A 80 -3.36 13.07 8.28
CA GLU A 80 -3.56 12.32 7.04
C GLU A 80 -2.55 11.17 6.90
N GLU A 81 -2.80 10.25 5.97
CA GLU A 81 -1.92 9.12 5.66
C GLU A 81 -0.57 9.60 5.10
N ASN A 82 0.53 9.04 5.58
CA ASN A 82 1.87 9.23 5.01
C ASN A 82 2.08 8.27 3.85
N LEU A 83 1.99 8.78 2.64
CA LEU A 83 2.25 8.05 1.40
C LEU A 83 3.70 8.20 0.92
N GLY A 84 4.59 8.74 1.75
CA GLY A 84 6.01 8.89 1.46
C GLY A 84 6.83 7.66 1.86
N ASN A 85 8.11 7.69 1.54
CA ASN A 85 9.08 6.63 1.81
C ASN A 85 9.91 6.86 3.10
N SER A 86 9.57 7.89 3.87
CA SER A 86 10.24 8.25 5.12
C SER A 86 9.24 8.68 6.18
N ALA A 87 9.62 8.53 7.45
CA ALA A 87 8.86 9.08 8.55
C ALA A 87 8.80 10.62 8.44
N LEU A 88 7.70 11.20 8.89
CA LEU A 88 7.45 12.63 8.87
C LEU A 88 7.45 13.20 10.27
N GLU A 89 7.89 14.46 10.39
CA GLU A 89 7.80 15.23 11.63
C GLU A 89 7.07 16.55 11.37
N GLY A 90 6.31 17.00 12.36
CA GLY A 90 5.58 18.25 12.30
C GLY A 90 5.22 18.76 13.68
N THR A 91 4.62 19.94 13.73
CA THR A 91 4.16 20.55 14.98
C THR A 91 2.81 21.23 14.79
N VAL A 92 2.02 21.27 15.84
CA VAL A 92 0.87 22.16 15.99
C VAL A 92 1.16 23.10 17.15
N THR A 93 1.18 24.41 16.86
CA THR A 93 1.40 25.46 17.84
C THR A 93 0.10 26.18 18.11
N PHE A 94 -0.35 26.20 19.37
CA PHE A 94 -1.47 27.03 19.82
C PHE A 94 -0.92 28.29 20.48
N SER A 95 -1.41 29.45 20.09
CA SER A 95 -0.97 30.73 20.63
C SER A 95 -2.16 31.56 21.08
N ALA A 96 -2.09 32.10 22.29
CA ALA A 96 -3.08 32.99 22.88
C ALA A 96 -2.44 34.35 23.21
N THR A 97 -3.16 35.43 22.95
CA THR A 97 -2.70 36.81 23.21
C THR A 97 -3.73 37.56 24.02
N GLY A 98 -3.31 38.18 25.13
CA GLY A 98 -4.13 38.99 26.01
C GLY A 98 -3.35 39.50 27.19
N GLY A 99 -3.89 40.47 27.99
CA GLY A 99 -3.24 41.08 29.12
C GLY A 99 -1.85 41.65 28.81
N GLY A 100 -1.59 42.04 27.58
CA GLY A 100 -0.31 42.59 27.11
C GLY A 100 0.78 41.54 26.91
N THR A 101 0.45 40.24 26.90
CA THR A 101 1.39 39.10 26.72
C THR A 101 0.89 38.13 25.66
N THR A 102 1.81 37.30 25.15
CA THR A 102 1.48 36.14 24.30
C THR A 102 2.06 34.89 24.94
N ALA A 103 1.25 33.84 25.00
CA ALA A 103 1.65 32.49 25.40
C ALA A 103 1.47 31.51 24.26
N SER A 104 2.31 30.48 24.20
CA SER A 104 2.19 29.44 23.19
C SER A 104 2.48 28.07 23.81
N THR A 105 1.81 27.03 23.28
CA THR A 105 2.13 25.62 23.54
C THR A 105 2.30 24.89 22.22
N VAL A 106 3.21 23.93 22.18
CA VAL A 106 3.57 23.20 20.96
C VAL A 106 3.34 21.72 21.19
N ILE A 107 2.68 21.09 20.24
CA ILE A 107 2.54 19.63 20.18
C ILE A 107 3.42 19.15 19.04
N ALA A 108 4.41 18.31 19.36
CA ALA A 108 5.23 17.64 18.36
C ALA A 108 4.48 16.43 17.79
N ILE A 109 4.54 16.23 16.47
CA ILE A 109 3.91 15.08 15.81
C ILE A 109 4.97 14.29 15.08
N LYS A 110 5.01 12.98 15.31
CA LYS A 110 5.83 12.03 14.59
C LYS A 110 4.94 11.02 13.90
N GLN A 111 5.11 10.87 12.60
CA GLN A 111 4.35 9.93 11.80
C GLN A 111 5.25 8.90 11.15
N GLY A 112 4.92 7.63 11.35
CA GLY A 112 5.65 6.50 10.78
C GLY A 112 5.51 6.40 9.26
N VAL A 113 6.25 5.46 8.68
CA VAL A 113 6.19 5.09 7.27
C VAL A 113 5.64 3.66 7.14
N LEU A 114 4.95 3.39 6.03
CA LEU A 114 4.44 2.05 5.73
C LEU A 114 5.61 1.12 5.38
N THR A 115 5.86 0.12 6.21
CA THR A 115 6.91 -0.90 6.02
C THR A 115 6.40 -2.32 6.02
N GLU A 116 5.24 -2.55 6.64
CA GLU A 116 4.64 -3.88 6.78
C GLU A 116 3.12 -3.80 6.69
N VAL A 117 2.52 -4.88 6.21
CA VAL A 117 1.07 -5.12 6.20
C VAL A 117 0.78 -6.46 6.84
N ASP A 118 -0.09 -6.46 7.86
CA ASP A 118 -0.63 -7.69 8.46
C ASP A 118 -1.81 -8.17 7.61
N TYR A 119 -1.69 -9.38 7.02
CA TYR A 119 -2.74 -9.95 6.19
C TYR A 119 -2.75 -11.47 6.22
N GLY A 120 -3.93 -12.07 6.43
CA GLY A 120 -4.11 -13.52 6.39
C GLY A 120 -3.24 -14.29 7.39
N GLY A 121 -2.91 -13.69 8.53
CA GLY A 121 -2.04 -14.28 9.55
C GLY A 121 -0.53 -14.13 9.27
N TYR A 122 -0.16 -13.39 8.23
CA TYR A 122 1.24 -13.12 7.86
C TYR A 122 1.54 -11.62 7.90
N LYS A 123 2.78 -11.29 8.25
CA LYS A 123 3.36 -9.95 8.04
C LYS A 123 4.07 -9.93 6.70
N TYR A 124 3.66 -9.03 5.83
CA TYR A 124 4.31 -8.79 4.55
C TYR A 124 5.11 -7.52 4.59
N LYS A 125 6.37 -7.60 4.21
CA LYS A 125 7.18 -6.40 4.00
C LYS A 125 6.68 -5.66 2.78
N VAL A 126 6.57 -4.34 2.91
CA VAL A 126 6.20 -3.44 1.83
C VAL A 126 7.21 -2.31 1.72
N LYS A 127 7.36 -1.78 0.53
CA LYS A 127 8.26 -0.68 0.25
C LYS A 127 7.70 0.16 -0.89
N MET A 128 7.89 1.47 -0.82
CA MET A 128 7.75 2.32 -1.99
C MET A 128 8.96 2.09 -2.90
N LEU A 129 8.71 1.70 -4.14
CA LEU A 129 9.74 1.42 -5.13
C LEU A 129 9.93 2.62 -6.08
N ALA A 130 10.85 2.48 -7.04
CA ALA A 130 11.25 3.57 -7.92
C ALA A 130 10.13 4.10 -8.84
N ASP A 131 9.06 3.34 -9.02
CA ASP A 131 7.85 3.76 -9.73
C ASP A 131 6.91 4.65 -8.91
N GLY A 132 7.27 4.91 -7.63
CA GLY A 132 6.49 5.74 -6.70
C GLY A 132 5.33 5.00 -6.02
N ASN A 133 5.19 3.70 -6.22
CA ASN A 133 4.12 2.88 -5.63
C ASN A 133 4.64 2.03 -4.47
N PHE A 134 3.75 1.75 -3.50
CA PHE A 134 4.02 0.74 -2.49
C PHE A 134 3.73 -0.66 -3.04
N TRP A 135 4.69 -1.54 -2.89
CA TRP A 135 4.63 -2.92 -3.32
C TRP A 135 4.85 -3.88 -2.16
N PHE A 136 4.18 -5.01 -2.17
CA PHE A 136 4.66 -6.17 -1.45
C PHE A 136 6.01 -6.57 -2.02
N VAL A 137 7.06 -6.58 -1.20
CA VAL A 137 8.39 -7.06 -1.59
C VAL A 137 8.60 -8.53 -1.23
N GLU A 138 7.52 -9.19 -0.89
CA GLU A 138 7.40 -10.64 -0.66
C GLU A 138 6.23 -11.19 -1.48
N ASN A 139 6.32 -12.46 -1.89
CA ASN A 139 5.23 -13.13 -2.60
C ASN A 139 4.09 -13.46 -1.64
N LEU A 140 2.87 -13.43 -2.15
CA LEU A 140 1.66 -13.72 -1.38
C LEU A 140 1.67 -15.14 -0.82
N ARG A 141 1.15 -15.30 0.41
CA ARG A 141 1.00 -16.59 1.14
C ARG A 141 -0.41 -16.76 1.70
N PHE A 142 -1.33 -15.92 1.26
CA PHE A 142 -2.70 -15.94 1.75
C PHE A 142 -3.47 -17.12 1.17
N VAL A 143 -4.15 -17.88 2.04
CA VAL A 143 -5.04 -18.98 1.65
C VAL A 143 -6.45 -18.61 2.08
N PRO A 144 -7.40 -18.46 1.13
CA PRO A 144 -8.79 -18.16 1.48
C PRO A 144 -9.42 -19.24 2.32
N GLN A 145 -10.39 -18.88 3.13
CA GLN A 145 -11.16 -19.84 3.92
C GLN A 145 -11.79 -20.92 3.02
N GLY A 146 -11.64 -22.18 3.43
CA GLY A 146 -12.15 -23.34 2.68
C GLY A 146 -11.30 -23.79 1.49
N LYS A 147 -10.14 -23.15 1.28
CA LYS A 147 -9.10 -23.59 0.34
C LYS A 147 -7.94 -24.22 1.09
N GLU A 148 -7.19 -25.05 0.38
CA GLU A 148 -5.95 -25.66 0.88
C GLU A 148 -4.80 -25.40 -0.10
N VAL A 149 -3.57 -25.53 0.39
CA VAL A 149 -2.39 -25.51 -0.47
C VAL A 149 -2.08 -26.95 -0.89
N SER A 150 -1.98 -27.19 -2.20
CA SER A 150 -1.75 -28.54 -2.74
C SER A 150 -0.27 -28.77 -3.06
N ASP A 151 0.21 -29.98 -2.83
CA ASP A 151 1.46 -30.52 -3.36
C ASP A 151 1.22 -31.37 -4.62
N ASP A 152 -0.02 -31.62 -4.98
CA ASP A 152 -0.46 -32.44 -6.09
C ASP A 152 -0.76 -31.57 -7.32
N LEU A 153 0.05 -31.68 -8.35
CA LEU A 153 -0.08 -30.92 -9.60
C LEU A 153 -1.24 -31.40 -10.49
N SER A 154 -1.90 -32.52 -10.17
CA SER A 154 -3.13 -32.93 -10.84
C SER A 154 -4.37 -32.18 -10.33
N LYS A 155 -4.28 -31.56 -9.15
CA LYS A 155 -5.37 -30.77 -8.55
C LYS A 155 -5.40 -29.33 -9.11
N LEU A 156 -5.51 -29.19 -10.42
CA LEU A 156 -5.50 -27.88 -11.07
C LEU A 156 -6.64 -26.97 -10.62
N ASP A 157 -7.80 -27.53 -10.29
CA ASP A 157 -8.98 -26.76 -9.85
C ASP A 157 -8.85 -26.26 -8.39
N ASN A 158 -7.87 -26.76 -7.63
CA ASN A 158 -7.53 -26.18 -6.33
C ASN A 158 -6.96 -24.76 -6.49
N GLY A 159 -6.10 -24.58 -7.47
CA GLY A 159 -5.56 -23.29 -7.89
C GLY A 159 -4.52 -22.68 -6.94
N ILE A 160 -4.11 -23.38 -5.87
CA ILE A 160 -3.08 -22.91 -4.92
C ILE A 160 -2.13 -24.05 -4.61
N TRP A 161 -0.82 -23.81 -4.83
CA TRP A 161 0.20 -24.84 -4.64
C TRP A 161 1.38 -24.33 -3.82
N TYR A 162 2.05 -25.26 -3.18
CA TYR A 162 3.37 -25.01 -2.60
C TYR A 162 4.37 -24.61 -3.67
N PRO A 163 5.37 -23.75 -3.34
CA PRO A 163 6.50 -23.55 -4.23
C PRO A 163 7.24 -24.87 -4.44
N VAL A 164 7.93 -24.99 -5.56
CA VAL A 164 8.58 -26.24 -5.97
C VAL A 164 10.09 -26.06 -6.06
N ASP A 165 10.84 -27.13 -5.80
CA ASP A 165 12.27 -27.16 -5.97
C ASP A 165 12.70 -27.57 -7.39
N HIS A 166 14.02 -27.62 -7.62
CA HIS A 166 14.57 -28.03 -8.91
C HIS A 166 14.28 -29.49 -9.29
N ALA A 167 13.87 -30.32 -8.33
CA ALA A 167 13.44 -31.69 -8.57
C ALA A 167 11.93 -31.83 -8.76
N ASN A 168 11.21 -30.73 -8.94
CA ASN A 168 9.75 -30.66 -9.04
C ASN A 168 9.02 -31.14 -7.80
N LYS A 169 9.69 -31.13 -6.66
CA LYS A 169 9.11 -31.52 -5.37
C LYS A 169 8.52 -30.28 -4.69
N ALA A 170 7.31 -30.40 -4.21
CA ALA A 170 6.68 -29.37 -3.39
C ALA A 170 7.46 -29.14 -2.09
N LEU A 171 7.66 -27.87 -1.73
CA LEU A 171 8.40 -27.45 -0.54
C LEU A 171 7.43 -27.28 0.63
N THR A 172 6.81 -28.39 1.07
CA THR A 172 5.74 -28.40 2.08
C THR A 172 6.26 -28.20 3.50
N ASP A 173 7.50 -28.61 3.78
CA ASP A 173 8.00 -28.80 5.15
C ASP A 173 8.89 -27.64 5.63
N ASN A 174 9.11 -26.63 4.80
CA ASN A 174 10.04 -25.57 5.11
C ASN A 174 9.36 -24.19 5.16
N ALA A 175 8.92 -23.81 6.36
CA ALA A 175 8.25 -22.54 6.61
C ALA A 175 9.10 -21.31 6.19
N ASP A 176 10.42 -21.37 6.36
CA ASP A 176 11.31 -20.28 5.95
C ASP A 176 11.37 -20.15 4.43
N THR A 177 11.40 -21.28 3.72
CA THR A 177 11.34 -21.28 2.26
C THR A 177 9.99 -20.76 1.76
N ILE A 178 8.89 -21.17 2.36
CA ILE A 178 7.55 -20.67 2.03
C ILE A 178 7.46 -19.18 2.32
N LYS A 179 8.07 -18.70 3.41
CA LYS A 179 8.12 -17.27 3.72
C LYS A 179 8.81 -16.46 2.62
N VAL A 180 9.89 -16.98 2.05
CA VAL A 180 10.65 -16.31 0.98
C VAL A 180 9.97 -16.45 -0.37
N LYS A 181 9.51 -17.66 -0.72
CA LYS A 181 9.00 -18.00 -2.06
C LYS A 181 7.51 -17.70 -2.25
N GLY A 182 6.72 -17.72 -1.18
CA GLY A 182 5.26 -17.64 -1.24
C GLY A 182 4.61 -18.91 -1.77
N TYR A 183 3.31 -18.83 -2.04
CA TYR A 183 2.57 -19.87 -2.75
C TYR A 183 2.45 -19.53 -4.23
N LEU A 184 2.13 -20.53 -5.03
CA LEU A 184 1.80 -20.38 -6.45
C LEU A 184 0.28 -20.40 -6.60
N TYR A 185 -0.25 -19.48 -7.39
CA TYR A 185 -1.69 -19.32 -7.59
C TYR A 185 -2.02 -19.39 -9.07
N SER A 186 -3.13 -20.08 -9.40
CA SER A 186 -3.75 -19.87 -10.71
C SER A 186 -4.31 -18.45 -10.79
N ALA A 187 -4.52 -17.95 -12.02
CA ALA A 187 -5.11 -16.62 -12.17
C ALA A 187 -6.50 -16.54 -11.52
N GLU A 188 -7.32 -17.59 -11.66
CA GLU A 188 -8.65 -17.64 -11.03
C GLU A 188 -8.55 -17.62 -9.51
N ALA A 189 -7.66 -18.42 -8.92
CA ALA A 189 -7.46 -18.42 -7.47
C ALA A 189 -6.94 -17.06 -6.99
N ALA A 190 -5.97 -16.46 -7.69
CA ALA A 190 -5.44 -15.13 -7.37
C ALA A 190 -6.52 -14.05 -7.43
N LEU A 191 -7.44 -14.15 -8.37
CA LEU A 191 -8.58 -13.24 -8.53
C LEU A 191 -9.72 -13.52 -7.53
N GLY A 192 -9.62 -14.58 -6.73
CA GLY A 192 -10.67 -14.97 -5.78
C GLY A 192 -11.89 -15.62 -6.43
N LEU A 193 -11.71 -16.18 -7.63
CA LEU A 193 -12.76 -16.80 -8.41
C LEU A 193 -12.85 -18.32 -8.20
N ALA A 194 -13.99 -18.88 -8.49
CA ALA A 194 -14.13 -20.33 -8.59
C ALA A 194 -13.43 -20.86 -9.85
N PRO A 195 -12.98 -22.12 -9.86
CA PRO A 195 -12.42 -22.75 -11.06
C PRO A 195 -13.38 -22.66 -12.24
N HIS A 196 -12.84 -22.50 -13.44
CA HIS A 196 -13.59 -22.39 -14.71
C HIS A 196 -14.55 -21.19 -14.80
N THR A 197 -14.33 -20.15 -13.97
CA THR A 197 -15.08 -18.89 -14.05
C THR A 197 -14.58 -18.00 -15.19
N VAL A 198 -13.27 -18.00 -15.44
CA VAL A 198 -12.65 -17.21 -16.51
C VAL A 198 -12.92 -17.90 -17.84
N ASN A 199 -13.50 -17.16 -18.78
CA ASN A 199 -13.79 -17.63 -20.11
C ASN A 199 -13.55 -16.53 -21.14
N ASP A 200 -13.75 -16.86 -22.42
CA ASP A 200 -13.47 -15.97 -23.55
C ASP A 200 -14.29 -14.66 -23.55
N ASP A 201 -15.38 -14.59 -22.80
CA ASP A 201 -16.27 -13.43 -22.82
C ASP A 201 -16.01 -12.47 -21.64
N ASN A 202 -15.43 -12.95 -20.54
CA ASN A 202 -15.30 -12.17 -19.31
C ASN A 202 -13.85 -11.87 -18.85
N PHE A 203 -12.85 -12.44 -19.49
CA PHE A 203 -11.46 -12.38 -18.99
C PHE A 203 -10.90 -10.95 -18.90
N THR A 204 -11.36 -10.01 -19.73
CA THR A 204 -10.89 -8.62 -19.72
C THR A 204 -11.42 -7.80 -18.54
N THR A 205 -12.44 -8.29 -17.83
CA THR A 205 -13.09 -7.56 -16.73
C THR A 205 -12.26 -7.53 -15.45
N TYR A 206 -11.17 -8.29 -15.38
CA TYR A 206 -10.38 -8.48 -14.16
C TYR A 206 -9.15 -7.58 -14.05
N SER A 207 -8.88 -6.73 -15.06
CA SER A 207 -7.73 -5.82 -15.02
C SER A 207 -7.81 -4.85 -13.84
N GLY A 208 -6.77 -4.80 -12.99
CA GLY A 208 -6.77 -4.01 -11.77
C GLY A 208 -7.60 -4.59 -10.63
N ALA A 209 -8.01 -5.88 -10.73
CA ALA A 209 -8.81 -6.50 -9.69
C ALA A 209 -8.03 -6.65 -8.39
N LYS A 210 -8.70 -6.38 -7.25
CA LYS A 210 -8.18 -6.63 -5.91
C LYS A 210 -7.69 -8.08 -5.76
N GLY A 211 -8.50 -9.05 -6.20
CA GLY A 211 -8.22 -10.47 -6.04
C GLY A 211 -7.99 -10.84 -4.57
N LEU A 212 -6.96 -11.64 -4.32
CA LEU A 212 -6.55 -12.06 -2.97
C LEU A 212 -5.66 -11.04 -2.25
N CYS A 213 -5.47 -9.83 -2.77
CA CYS A 213 -4.76 -8.77 -2.07
C CYS A 213 -5.62 -8.19 -0.92
N PRO A 214 -5.01 -7.62 0.14
CA PRO A 214 -5.76 -6.98 1.21
C PRO A 214 -6.53 -5.74 0.73
N ASP A 215 -7.41 -5.20 1.57
CA ASP A 215 -8.16 -3.98 1.25
C ASP A 215 -7.21 -2.81 1.04
N GLY A 216 -7.44 -2.01 0.01
CA GLY A 216 -6.56 -0.92 -0.42
C GLY A 216 -5.33 -1.40 -1.22
N TRP A 217 -5.36 -2.64 -1.71
CA TRP A 217 -4.33 -3.26 -2.54
C TRP A 217 -4.98 -4.10 -3.64
N HIS A 218 -4.27 -4.25 -4.75
CA HIS A 218 -4.74 -5.08 -5.87
C HIS A 218 -3.61 -5.91 -6.50
N ILE A 219 -3.99 -6.87 -7.33
CA ILE A 219 -3.05 -7.60 -8.18
C ILE A 219 -2.61 -6.65 -9.30
N PRO A 220 -1.31 -6.42 -9.49
CA PRO A 220 -0.83 -5.41 -10.43
C PRO A 220 -1.33 -5.67 -11.84
N THR A 221 -1.58 -4.61 -12.57
CA THR A 221 -1.74 -4.63 -14.02
C THR A 221 -0.38 -4.87 -14.69
N LEU A 222 -0.41 -5.22 -15.96
CA LEU A 222 0.83 -5.34 -16.74
C LEU A 222 1.58 -4.01 -16.84
N ASP A 223 0.86 -2.89 -16.95
CA ASP A 223 1.45 -1.56 -17.03
C ASP A 223 2.18 -1.18 -15.73
N GLU A 224 1.61 -1.49 -14.58
CA GLU A 224 2.26 -1.28 -13.29
C GLU A 224 3.52 -2.12 -13.14
N LEU A 225 3.48 -3.40 -13.52
CA LEU A 225 4.68 -4.24 -13.55
C LEU A 225 5.73 -3.69 -14.53
N ALA A 226 5.32 -3.22 -15.71
CA ALA A 226 6.21 -2.63 -16.69
C ALA A 226 6.88 -1.34 -16.19
N ASN A 227 6.12 -0.47 -15.52
CA ASN A 227 6.61 0.75 -14.90
C ASN A 227 7.63 0.45 -13.82
N LEU A 228 7.35 -0.53 -12.95
CA LEU A 228 8.27 -0.96 -11.90
C LEU A 228 9.62 -1.39 -12.45
N VAL A 229 9.66 -2.16 -13.52
CA VAL A 229 10.92 -2.61 -14.11
C VAL A 229 11.60 -1.54 -15.00
N GLY A 230 11.09 -0.29 -14.97
CA GLY A 230 11.70 0.85 -15.65
C GLY A 230 11.46 0.90 -17.15
N ARG A 231 10.51 0.12 -17.63
CA ARG A 231 9.89 0.37 -18.91
C ARG A 231 8.70 1.28 -18.66
N VAL A 232 8.92 2.56 -18.84
CA VAL A 232 7.81 3.46 -19.12
C VAL A 232 6.95 2.71 -20.13
N ALA A 233 5.70 2.43 -19.76
CA ALA A 233 4.76 1.83 -20.66
C ALA A 233 5.02 2.46 -22.01
N GLN A 234 5.72 1.75 -22.86
CA GLN A 234 5.64 2.15 -24.23
C GLN A 234 4.16 2.00 -24.47
N SER A 235 3.45 3.09 -24.53
CA SER A 235 2.00 3.26 -24.74
C SER A 235 1.51 2.50 -25.98
N LYS A 236 2.19 1.48 -26.34
CA LYS A 236 2.18 0.69 -27.51
C LYS A 236 2.44 -0.76 -27.16
N TYR A 237 1.77 -1.26 -26.11
CA TYR A 237 1.24 -2.57 -26.38
C TYR A 237 0.29 -2.37 -27.55
N ASP A 238 0.80 -2.52 -28.75
CA ASP A 238 -0.07 -2.78 -29.87
C ASP A 238 -0.68 -4.16 -29.59
N LEU A 239 -1.74 -4.16 -28.81
CA LEU A 239 -2.54 -5.33 -28.47
C LEU A 239 -3.12 -5.96 -29.75
N LYS A 240 -2.90 -5.31 -30.91
CA LYS A 240 -3.21 -5.82 -32.23
C LYS A 240 -2.09 -6.65 -32.86
N GLN A 241 -0.89 -6.65 -32.26
CA GLN A 241 0.09 -7.66 -32.63
C GLN A 241 -0.35 -8.98 -32.00
N THR A 242 -0.92 -9.81 -32.82
CA THR A 242 -1.23 -11.21 -32.55
C THR A 242 -0.15 -11.82 -31.69
N PRO A 243 -0.46 -12.34 -30.49
CA PRO A 243 0.50 -13.12 -29.74
C PRO A 243 0.85 -14.32 -30.66
N GLY A 244 2.03 -14.33 -31.21
CA GLY A 244 2.56 -15.53 -31.83
C GLY A 244 2.58 -16.67 -30.79
N PRO A 245 2.72 -17.92 -31.24
CA PRO A 245 2.76 -19.04 -30.31
C PRO A 245 3.76 -18.74 -29.21
N VAL A 246 3.29 -18.75 -27.99
CA VAL A 246 3.82 -18.48 -26.64
C VAL A 246 5.33 -18.20 -26.45
N ALA A 247 6.18 -18.63 -27.37
CA ALA A 247 7.63 -18.51 -27.28
C ALA A 247 8.19 -17.15 -27.73
N SER A 248 7.37 -16.25 -28.23
CA SER A 248 7.89 -15.09 -28.95
C SER A 248 7.09 -13.80 -28.81
N ALA A 249 6.43 -13.57 -27.69
CA ALA A 249 5.95 -12.22 -27.38
C ALA A 249 6.95 -11.48 -26.48
N PRO A 250 8.10 -11.03 -27.00
CA PRO A 250 8.97 -10.16 -26.25
C PRO A 250 8.36 -8.78 -26.30
N TYR A 251 7.52 -8.45 -25.34
CA TYR A 251 7.09 -7.05 -25.16
C TYR A 251 8.27 -6.17 -24.74
N TRP A 252 9.42 -6.77 -24.43
CA TRP A 252 10.68 -6.11 -24.16
C TRP A 252 11.87 -7.01 -24.51
N ASP A 253 12.95 -6.38 -24.89
CA ASP A 253 14.21 -7.04 -25.16
C ASP A 253 14.73 -7.80 -23.94
N ALA A 254 15.00 -9.10 -24.10
CA ALA A 254 15.49 -9.96 -23.04
C ALA A 254 16.79 -9.45 -22.39
N THR A 255 17.67 -8.83 -23.17
CA THR A 255 18.95 -8.28 -22.70
C THR A 255 18.71 -7.07 -21.77
N ALA A 256 17.76 -6.22 -22.13
CA ALA A 256 17.35 -5.11 -21.28
C ALA A 256 16.66 -5.62 -20.00
N GLY A 257 15.92 -6.74 -20.08
CA GLY A 257 15.21 -7.34 -18.96
C GLY A 257 16.10 -7.70 -17.77
N VAL A 258 17.31 -8.20 -17.99
CA VAL A 258 18.27 -8.51 -16.91
C VAL A 258 18.65 -7.26 -16.12
N ALA A 259 18.99 -6.19 -16.81
CA ALA A 259 19.34 -4.94 -16.15
C ALA A 259 18.15 -4.34 -15.38
N LEU A 260 16.94 -4.48 -15.91
CA LEU A 260 15.72 -3.97 -15.30
C LEU A 260 15.37 -4.71 -14.01
N ILE A 261 15.44 -6.05 -13.99
CA ILE A 261 15.15 -6.81 -12.77
C ILE A 261 16.24 -6.61 -11.72
N SER A 262 17.50 -6.47 -12.11
CA SER A 262 18.59 -6.16 -11.20
C SER A 262 18.38 -4.80 -10.54
N LYS A 263 17.91 -3.82 -11.28
CA LYS A 263 17.55 -2.48 -10.75
C LYS A 263 16.37 -2.56 -9.79
N ALA A 264 15.29 -3.26 -10.14
CA ALA A 264 14.13 -3.45 -9.27
C ALA A 264 14.52 -4.18 -7.98
N ASN A 265 15.39 -5.19 -8.04
CA ASN A 265 15.88 -5.91 -6.88
C ASN A 265 16.84 -5.06 -6.03
N ALA A 266 17.68 -4.23 -6.64
CA ALA A 266 18.52 -3.27 -5.91
C ALA A 266 17.66 -2.24 -5.16
N ASP A 267 16.50 -1.86 -5.72
CA ASP A 267 15.51 -1.04 -5.04
C ASP A 267 14.70 -1.78 -3.99
N GLY A 268 14.79 -3.10 -3.92
CA GLY A 268 14.21 -3.95 -2.88
C GLY A 268 12.99 -4.78 -3.29
N PHE A 269 12.70 -4.88 -4.59
CA PHE A 269 11.58 -5.72 -5.05
C PHE A 269 11.78 -7.21 -4.77
N ASN A 270 13.02 -7.68 -4.66
CA ASN A 270 13.39 -9.02 -4.21
C ASN A 270 12.72 -10.16 -4.98
N ILE A 271 12.76 -10.13 -6.30
CA ILE A 271 12.31 -11.26 -7.11
C ILE A 271 13.36 -12.37 -7.03
N ASP A 272 12.97 -13.51 -6.47
CA ASP A 272 13.75 -14.75 -6.56
C ASP A 272 13.38 -15.49 -7.85
N ASN A 273 14.36 -15.70 -8.73
CA ASN A 273 14.22 -16.42 -9.97
C ASN A 273 14.15 -17.95 -9.82
N LYS A 274 14.18 -18.46 -8.58
CA LYS A 274 14.19 -19.89 -8.26
C LYS A 274 12.89 -20.38 -7.64
N VAL A 275 11.81 -19.62 -7.75
CA VAL A 275 10.50 -20.02 -7.18
C VAL A 275 9.84 -21.12 -7.98
N GLY A 276 10.08 -21.15 -9.29
CA GLY A 276 9.36 -22.01 -10.24
C GLY A 276 7.98 -21.47 -10.57
N TYR A 277 7.36 -22.06 -11.57
CA TYR A 277 5.93 -21.88 -11.84
C TYR A 277 5.31 -23.17 -12.40
N ILE A 278 4.00 -23.28 -12.32
CA ILE A 278 3.27 -24.44 -12.84
C ILE A 278 2.67 -24.06 -14.19
N ASN A 279 3.13 -24.73 -15.26
CA ASN A 279 2.55 -24.58 -16.58
C ASN A 279 1.40 -25.58 -16.75
N ALA A 280 0.22 -25.07 -17.07
CA ALA A 280 -0.93 -25.90 -17.42
C ALA A 280 -1.71 -25.17 -18.53
N ASN A 281 -2.23 -25.89 -19.51
CA ASN A 281 -3.15 -25.34 -20.52
C ASN A 281 -4.60 -25.67 -20.16
N ALA A 282 -5.55 -25.14 -20.92
CA ALA A 282 -6.97 -25.29 -20.66
C ALA A 282 -7.46 -26.77 -20.64
N THR A 283 -6.75 -27.65 -21.34
CA THR A 283 -7.07 -29.09 -21.44
C THR A 283 -6.15 -29.97 -20.60
N ALA A 284 -5.20 -29.39 -19.86
CA ALA A 284 -4.27 -30.14 -19.04
C ALA A 284 -5.01 -30.89 -17.91
N THR A 285 -4.65 -32.13 -17.68
CA THR A 285 -5.06 -32.93 -16.53
C THR A 285 -4.07 -32.84 -15.37
N GLN A 286 -2.84 -32.39 -15.68
CA GLN A 286 -1.77 -32.21 -14.70
C GLN A 286 -0.90 -31.01 -15.10
N GLY A 287 -0.44 -30.25 -14.11
CA GLY A 287 0.53 -29.19 -14.29
C GLY A 287 1.95 -29.71 -14.50
N THR A 288 2.75 -28.93 -15.23
CA THR A 288 4.19 -29.18 -15.42
C THR A 288 4.97 -28.06 -14.75
N VAL A 289 5.95 -28.42 -13.91
CA VAL A 289 6.79 -27.43 -13.23
C VAL A 289 7.91 -26.94 -14.13
N LEU A 290 8.11 -25.63 -14.17
CA LEU A 290 9.28 -24.99 -14.72
C LEU A 290 10.06 -24.30 -13.58
N ASN A 291 11.00 -25.01 -13.01
CA ASN A 291 11.67 -24.68 -11.75
C ASN A 291 12.86 -23.72 -11.88
N VAL A 292 13.18 -23.31 -13.10
CA VAL A 292 14.27 -22.35 -13.39
C VAL A 292 13.75 -20.93 -13.68
N MET A 293 12.46 -20.71 -13.47
CA MET A 293 11.77 -19.48 -13.78
C MET A 293 10.84 -19.09 -12.64
N ASN A 294 10.68 -17.80 -12.43
CA ASN A 294 9.61 -17.25 -11.61
C ASN A 294 8.66 -16.47 -12.49
N TYR A 295 7.39 -16.59 -12.26
CA TYR A 295 6.36 -15.85 -12.95
C TYR A 295 5.59 -14.99 -11.94
N ILE A 296 5.58 -13.68 -12.15
CA ILE A 296 4.76 -12.75 -11.38
C ILE A 296 3.51 -12.45 -12.20
N LEU A 297 2.37 -12.85 -11.68
CA LEU A 297 1.08 -12.67 -12.32
C LEU A 297 0.67 -11.19 -12.34
N SER A 298 0.11 -10.74 -13.47
CA SER A 298 -0.70 -9.52 -13.52
C SER A 298 -2.19 -9.86 -13.62
N SER A 299 -3.03 -8.90 -13.30
CA SER A 299 -4.48 -8.97 -13.53
C SER A 299 -4.90 -8.63 -14.96
N THR A 300 -3.96 -8.26 -15.83
CA THR A 300 -4.23 -7.92 -17.24
C THR A 300 -4.36 -9.18 -18.07
N ALA A 301 -5.54 -9.38 -18.65
CA ALA A 301 -5.78 -10.49 -19.53
C ALA A 301 -5.24 -10.25 -20.95
N VAL A 302 -4.84 -11.33 -21.62
CA VAL A 302 -4.45 -11.29 -23.02
C VAL A 302 -5.72 -11.21 -23.88
N PRO A 303 -5.85 -10.25 -24.80
CA PRO A 303 -7.02 -10.16 -25.68
C PRO A 303 -7.24 -11.44 -26.49
N LYS A 304 -8.50 -11.82 -26.62
CA LYS A 304 -8.89 -12.98 -27.45
C LYS A 304 -8.44 -12.78 -28.89
N SER A 305 -7.78 -13.77 -29.43
CA SER A 305 -7.44 -13.83 -30.85
C SER A 305 -8.37 -14.83 -31.59
N THR A 306 -8.75 -14.47 -32.81
CA THR A 306 -9.46 -15.36 -33.72
C THR A 306 -8.50 -16.18 -34.61
N ASP A 307 -7.19 -15.92 -34.49
CA ASP A 307 -6.20 -16.59 -35.31
C ASP A 307 -5.95 -18.03 -34.85
N ALA A 308 -5.82 -18.93 -35.80
CA ALA A 308 -5.53 -20.33 -35.51
C ALA A 308 -4.15 -20.48 -34.84
N GLY A 309 -4.09 -21.19 -33.70
CA GLY A 309 -2.87 -21.44 -32.96
C GLY A 309 -2.58 -20.44 -31.83
N VAL A 310 -3.42 -19.44 -31.62
CA VAL A 310 -3.31 -18.55 -30.46
C VAL A 310 -4.05 -19.17 -29.31
N PHE A 311 -3.36 -19.27 -28.16
CA PHE A 311 -3.96 -19.73 -26.92
C PHE A 311 -4.79 -18.61 -26.30
N ASN A 312 -6.10 -18.80 -26.21
CA ASN A 312 -6.99 -17.93 -25.44
C ASN A 312 -6.90 -18.24 -23.94
N ASN A 313 -7.52 -17.41 -23.12
CA ASN A 313 -7.58 -17.60 -21.67
C ASN A 313 -6.21 -17.50 -20.97
N GLN A 314 -5.46 -16.47 -21.32
CA GLN A 314 -4.17 -16.16 -20.72
C GLN A 314 -4.19 -14.80 -20.03
N PHE A 315 -3.31 -14.68 -19.04
CA PHE A 315 -3.00 -13.42 -18.38
C PHE A 315 -1.55 -13.04 -18.68
N TYR A 316 -1.30 -11.76 -18.73
CA TYR A 316 0.07 -11.24 -18.79
C TYR A 316 0.74 -11.31 -17.43
N GLY A 317 2.05 -11.29 -17.45
CA GLY A 317 2.88 -11.19 -16.26
C GLY A 317 4.34 -10.99 -16.61
N ILE A 318 5.18 -10.97 -15.60
CA ILE A 318 6.62 -10.93 -15.77
C ILE A 318 7.19 -12.33 -15.54
N LEU A 319 7.89 -12.85 -16.55
CA LEU A 319 8.70 -14.05 -16.44
C LEU A 319 10.14 -13.67 -16.12
N VAL A 320 10.68 -14.23 -15.06
CA VAL A 320 12.09 -14.08 -14.66
C VAL A 320 12.77 -15.42 -14.76
N ALA A 321 13.69 -15.57 -15.71
CA ALA A 321 14.42 -16.80 -15.93
C ALA A 321 15.78 -16.79 -15.20
N SER A 322 16.21 -17.96 -14.70
CA SER A 322 17.48 -18.14 -13.99
C SER A 322 18.65 -18.56 -14.87
N THR A 323 18.47 -18.56 -16.20
CA THR A 323 19.56 -18.87 -17.12
C THR A 323 20.71 -17.88 -16.98
N SER A 324 21.93 -18.27 -17.32
CA SER A 324 23.15 -17.50 -17.09
C SER A 324 23.02 -16.04 -17.54
N GLY A 325 22.86 -15.15 -16.57
CA GLY A 325 22.61 -13.74 -16.79
C GLY A 325 21.19 -13.29 -16.42
N GLY A 326 20.23 -14.21 -16.21
CA GLY A 326 18.84 -13.93 -15.96
C GLY A 326 18.16 -13.22 -17.13
N SER A 327 16.88 -13.37 -17.30
CA SER A 327 16.08 -12.55 -18.22
C SER A 327 14.78 -12.16 -17.55
N CYS A 328 14.27 -10.98 -17.87
CA CYS A 328 12.94 -10.55 -17.45
C CYS A 328 12.16 -10.17 -18.70
N ASN A 329 11.11 -10.90 -18.98
CA ASN A 329 10.26 -10.70 -20.16
C ASN A 329 8.81 -10.57 -19.74
N GLY A 330 8.06 -9.73 -20.43
CA GLY A 330 6.61 -9.85 -20.47
C GLY A 330 6.27 -11.21 -21.09
N ALA A 331 5.36 -11.93 -20.48
CA ALA A 331 4.96 -13.24 -20.94
C ALA A 331 3.48 -13.49 -20.71
N CYS A 332 2.92 -14.45 -21.45
CA CYS A 332 1.55 -14.88 -21.30
C CYS A 332 1.51 -16.18 -20.48
N PHE A 333 0.49 -16.31 -19.68
CA PHE A 333 0.35 -17.36 -18.68
C PHE A 333 -1.10 -17.87 -18.71
N ASN A 334 -1.27 -19.17 -18.83
CA ASN A 334 -2.60 -19.75 -18.84
C ASN A 334 -3.27 -19.60 -17.46
N TYR A 335 -4.54 -19.27 -17.45
CA TYR A 335 -5.31 -18.99 -16.23
C TYR A 335 -5.32 -20.14 -15.23
N ARG A 336 -5.05 -21.38 -15.63
CA ARG A 336 -4.97 -22.58 -14.78
C ARG A 336 -3.57 -22.88 -14.26
N GLY A 337 -2.55 -22.25 -14.81
CA GLY A 337 -1.18 -22.44 -14.31
C GLY A 337 -0.95 -21.76 -12.94
N GLY A 338 0.14 -22.07 -12.27
CA GLY A 338 0.49 -21.50 -10.95
C GLY A 338 1.65 -20.50 -11.02
N ALA A 339 1.41 -19.26 -10.58
CA ALA A 339 2.37 -18.17 -10.58
C ALA A 339 2.45 -17.50 -9.20
N SER A 340 3.54 -16.78 -8.94
CA SER A 340 3.66 -15.92 -7.77
C SER A 340 2.75 -14.69 -7.91
N VAL A 341 2.20 -14.22 -6.79
CA VAL A 341 1.39 -13.01 -6.73
C VAL A 341 2.08 -12.01 -5.81
N ARG A 342 2.10 -10.75 -6.22
CA ARG A 342 2.46 -9.59 -5.41
C ARG A 342 1.38 -8.55 -5.49
N CYS A 343 1.19 -7.81 -4.38
CA CYS A 343 0.18 -6.77 -4.33
C CYS A 343 0.83 -5.41 -4.46
N ILE A 344 0.12 -4.50 -5.13
CA ILE A 344 0.44 -3.08 -5.23
C ILE A 344 -0.64 -2.28 -4.52
N LYS A 345 -0.27 -1.19 -3.84
CA LYS A 345 -1.20 -0.33 -3.11
C LYS A 345 -2.05 0.48 -4.08
N ASP A 346 -3.36 0.57 -3.79
CA ASP A 346 -4.27 1.41 -4.55
C ASP A 346 -3.89 2.89 -4.40
N HIS A 347 -3.99 3.63 -5.49
CA HIS A 347 -3.98 5.09 -5.46
C HIS A 347 -5.37 5.60 -5.03
N LYS A 348 -5.37 6.56 -4.11
CA LYS A 348 -6.60 7.28 -3.73
C LYS A 348 -6.87 8.42 -4.70
#